data_e26c977f04f3d8ed63e49394d3d13791
#
_entry.id   e26c977f04f3d8ed63e49394d3d13791
#
_cell.length_a   1.000
_cell.length_b   1.000
_cell.length_c   1.000
_cell.angle_alpha   90.00
_cell.angle_beta   90.00
_cell.angle_gamma   90.00
#
_symmetry.space_group_name_H-M   'P 1'
#
loop_
_entity.id
_entity.type
_entity.pdbx_description
1 polymer ?
#
loop_
_entity_poly.entity_id
_entity_poly.type
_entity_poly.pdbx_seq_one_letter_code
_entity_poly.pdbx_strand_id
1 'polypeptide(L)'
;MTGKKSIKPILIGIAVSGAAIAQTTDRPNIIYIFPDQFRNHAMQVWNEDGFREHVNFKADPAHTPVLDRFAKESVVLTSAHSNCPLSSPHRGMMLTGMYPDGSGVPLNCNSTRPISNLRVDAVTISDVLSRNGYDCAYIGKLHVDYPTKNNPQNPGTYVEKKNPVWDAYTPPERRHGFRYWYSYGTFDEHKKPHYWDTEGKRHEIREWSPQHEADKAIEYLTKDRDPQKPFYMVVSMNPPHSPYYSLDDVMEEDYNLYKDIPLNELLIRPNVRADLAKKQKSAPYYFASVTGVDREFGRILEKVKELGLDENTIVVFTSDHGETMASHLDDPKNSPYTESMNVPFMIRYPGKLKPHVNDLLLGTPDIMPTLLSLAGLEKEIPVSVQGQDLVPFLKGKSCKRDAPKGVLYIRNVDGEKDAAGKVQSYFPIARGIKTHRYTMAITIDRQKQVKEILLFDDKKDPYQMQPLDADKNKKIFKQLTKEMGKLLKKADDPWYREKILSAIISYDN
;
A
#
# COMPACT_ATOMS: atom_id res chain seq x y z
N MET A 1 -22.85 -82.85 33.93
CA MET A 1 -23.64 -81.66 33.60
C MET A 1 -22.66 -80.48 33.43
N THR A 2 -22.32 -80.18 32.21
CA THR A 2 -21.25 -79.26 31.85
C THR A 2 -21.87 -77.95 31.35
N GLY A 3 -21.71 -76.82 32.15
CA GLY A 3 -22.19 -75.53 31.77
C GLY A 3 -21.17 -74.82 30.87
N LYS A 4 -21.53 -74.57 29.63
CA LYS A 4 -20.77 -73.69 28.69
C LYS A 4 -21.05 -72.22 29.00
N LYS A 5 -20.01 -71.47 29.42
CA LYS A 5 -20.03 -69.98 29.50
C LYS A 5 -19.69 -69.43 28.13
N SER A 6 -20.62 -68.67 27.55
CA SER A 6 -20.45 -67.88 26.30
C SER A 6 -19.67 -66.61 26.63
N ILE A 7 -18.54 -66.41 25.97
CA ILE A 7 -17.76 -65.14 26.03
C ILE A 7 -18.14 -64.35 24.80
N LYS A 8 -18.75 -63.17 24.96
CA LYS A 8 -18.98 -62.21 23.89
C LYS A 8 -17.71 -61.36 23.66
N PRO A 9 -17.26 -61.18 22.44
CA PRO A 9 -16.14 -60.26 22.17
C PRO A 9 -16.58 -58.81 22.25
N ILE A 10 -15.83 -58.02 23.03
CA ILE A 10 -15.93 -56.55 23.09
C ILE A 10 -15.09 -56.04 21.91
N LEU A 11 -15.73 -55.45 20.89
CA LEU A 11 -15.04 -54.65 19.88
C LEU A 11 -14.68 -53.29 20.49
N ILE A 12 -13.41 -53.07 20.72
CA ILE A 12 -12.87 -51.73 21.03
C ILE A 12 -12.62 -51.04 19.70
N GLY A 13 -13.48 -50.11 19.32
CA GLY A 13 -13.28 -49.22 18.19
C GLY A 13 -12.20 -48.21 18.54
N ILE A 14 -11.00 -48.35 17.97
CA ILE A 14 -9.97 -47.31 18.01
C ILE A 14 -10.37 -46.23 17.01
N ALA A 15 -10.89 -45.10 17.50
CA ALA A 15 -11.04 -43.92 16.70
C ALA A 15 -9.65 -43.33 16.47
N VAL A 16 -9.08 -43.57 15.29
CA VAL A 16 -7.89 -42.86 14.83
C VAL A 16 -8.34 -41.45 14.42
N SER A 17 -8.22 -40.48 15.32
CA SER A 17 -8.28 -39.07 14.98
C SER A 17 -7.06 -38.78 14.12
N GLY A 18 -7.24 -38.73 12.80
CA GLY A 18 -6.26 -38.26 11.86
C GLY A 18 -6.03 -36.76 12.09
N ALA A 19 -5.11 -36.40 12.99
CA ALA A 19 -4.53 -35.09 12.96
C ALA A 19 -3.74 -35.01 11.65
N ALA A 20 -4.22 -34.21 10.70
CA ALA A 20 -3.46 -33.85 9.52
C ALA A 20 -2.21 -33.13 10.03
N ILE A 21 -1.06 -33.81 10.01
CA ILE A 21 0.24 -33.17 10.23
C ILE A 21 0.41 -32.24 9.05
N ALA A 22 0.15 -30.95 9.26
CA ALA A 22 0.50 -29.92 8.32
C ALA A 22 2.02 -30.00 8.14
N GLN A 23 2.47 -30.40 6.98
CA GLN A 23 3.87 -30.42 6.62
C GLN A 23 4.32 -28.96 6.65
N THR A 24 5.04 -28.54 7.70
CA THR A 24 5.60 -27.21 7.82
C THR A 24 6.60 -27.05 6.69
N THR A 25 6.24 -26.30 5.67
CA THR A 25 7.23 -25.84 4.69
C THR A 25 8.21 -24.93 5.44
N ASP A 26 9.51 -25.06 5.20
CA ASP A 26 10.54 -24.22 5.84
C ASP A 26 10.36 -22.71 5.49
N ARG A 27 9.53 -22.42 4.50
CA ARG A 27 9.25 -21.05 4.04
C ARG A 27 7.96 -20.50 4.65
N PRO A 28 7.95 -19.21 5.05
CA PRO A 28 6.76 -18.58 5.62
C PRO A 28 5.67 -18.35 4.58
N ASN A 29 4.42 -18.33 5.01
CA ASN A 29 3.36 -17.68 4.28
C ASN A 29 3.53 -16.16 4.33
N ILE A 30 2.92 -15.46 3.38
CA ILE A 30 2.93 -13.99 3.32
C ILE A 30 1.51 -13.50 3.10
N ILE A 31 1.03 -12.62 3.97
CA ILE A 31 -0.22 -11.89 3.83
C ILE A 31 0.13 -10.41 3.74
N TYR A 32 -0.25 -9.77 2.63
CA TYR A 32 -0.03 -8.35 2.39
C TYR A 32 -1.36 -7.64 2.24
N ILE A 33 -1.73 -6.86 3.25
CA ILE A 33 -3.00 -6.13 3.30
C ILE A 33 -2.70 -4.64 3.18
N PHE A 34 -3.29 -4.01 2.15
CA PHE A 34 -3.11 -2.59 1.93
C PHE A 34 -4.38 -1.91 1.41
N PRO A 35 -5.16 -1.29 2.30
CA PRO A 35 -6.26 -0.43 1.91
C PRO A 35 -5.74 0.81 1.18
N ASP A 36 -6.51 1.29 0.18
CA ASP A 36 -6.19 2.50 -0.58
C ASP A 36 -6.47 3.76 0.25
N GLN A 37 -5.53 4.70 0.25
CA GLN A 37 -5.70 6.03 0.86
C GLN A 37 -5.85 6.01 2.41
N PHE A 38 -5.26 5.00 3.07
CA PHE A 38 -5.27 4.91 4.54
C PHE A 38 -4.10 5.73 5.12
N ARG A 39 -4.41 6.87 5.77
CA ARG A 39 -3.37 7.73 6.33
C ARG A 39 -2.77 7.16 7.63
N ASN A 40 -1.46 7.26 7.78
CA ASN A 40 -0.74 6.78 8.98
C ASN A 40 -1.27 7.38 10.29
N HIS A 41 -1.70 8.64 10.24
CA HIS A 41 -2.23 9.38 11.39
C HIS A 41 -3.56 8.82 11.92
N ALA A 42 -4.27 7.99 11.13
CA ALA A 42 -5.54 7.39 11.53
C ALA A 42 -5.38 6.09 12.35
N MET A 43 -4.17 5.73 12.77
CA MET A 43 -3.94 4.63 13.72
C MET A 43 -3.90 5.16 15.15
N GLN A 44 -4.84 4.73 15.99
CA GLN A 44 -4.97 5.22 17.36
C GLN A 44 -3.77 4.85 18.25
N VAL A 45 -3.06 3.77 17.92
CA VAL A 45 -1.86 3.33 18.64
C VAL A 45 -0.81 4.44 18.81
N TRP A 46 -0.75 5.42 17.91
CA TRP A 46 0.16 6.56 18.05
C TRP A 46 -0.13 7.48 19.24
N ASN A 47 -1.26 7.32 19.93
CA ASN A 47 -1.56 7.99 21.19
C ASN A 47 -1.22 7.15 22.43
N GLU A 48 -0.85 5.86 22.28
CA GLU A 48 -0.54 4.96 23.37
C GLU A 48 0.90 5.09 23.86
N ASP A 49 1.12 4.75 25.14
CA ASP A 49 2.46 4.66 25.74
C ASP A 49 3.31 3.62 25.00
N GLY A 50 4.57 3.92 24.75
CA GLY A 50 5.49 3.08 23.99
C GLY A 50 5.42 3.31 22.46
N PHE A 51 4.46 4.10 21.98
CA PHE A 51 4.35 4.49 20.57
C PHE A 51 4.42 6.00 20.37
N ARG A 52 3.70 6.77 21.20
CA ARG A 52 3.61 8.24 21.08
C ARG A 52 4.96 8.96 21.21
N GLU A 53 5.93 8.36 21.92
CA GLU A 53 7.27 8.92 22.09
C GLU A 53 8.11 8.87 20.82
N HIS A 54 7.69 8.06 19.83
CA HIS A 54 8.38 7.87 18.56
C HIS A 54 7.88 8.79 17.45
N VAL A 55 6.78 9.51 17.68
CA VAL A 55 6.18 10.43 16.70
C VAL A 55 6.05 11.84 17.28
N ASN A 56 5.95 12.84 16.42
CA ASN A 56 5.81 14.24 16.79
C ASN A 56 4.43 14.82 16.43
N PHE A 57 3.44 13.96 16.30
CA PHE A 57 2.05 14.31 16.04
C PHE A 57 1.11 13.56 17.00
N LYS A 58 -0.12 14.03 17.11
CA LYS A 58 -1.22 13.32 17.75
C LYS A 58 -1.99 12.53 16.70
N ALA A 59 -2.33 11.26 16.99
CA ALA A 59 -3.19 10.47 16.10
C ALA A 59 -4.58 11.10 15.97
N ASP A 60 -5.18 10.94 14.79
CA ASP A 60 -6.59 11.25 14.57
C ASP A 60 -7.48 10.37 15.47
N PRO A 61 -8.68 10.82 15.85
CA PRO A 61 -9.56 10.07 16.76
C PRO A 61 -10.30 8.92 16.03
N ALA A 62 -9.59 8.14 15.23
CA ALA A 62 -10.12 6.95 14.57
C ALA A 62 -10.12 5.76 15.53
N HIS A 63 -11.15 4.93 15.46
CA HIS A 63 -11.25 3.72 16.27
C HIS A 63 -10.63 2.52 15.54
N THR A 64 -9.43 2.11 15.95
CA THR A 64 -8.62 1.08 15.29
C THR A 64 -8.09 0.00 16.24
N PRO A 65 -8.96 -0.67 17.04
CA PRO A 65 -8.52 -1.57 18.10
C PRO A 65 -7.79 -2.82 17.62
N VAL A 66 -8.01 -3.26 16.38
CA VAL A 66 -7.31 -4.40 15.79
C VAL A 66 -5.89 -4.01 15.42
N LEU A 67 -5.71 -2.88 14.71
CA LEU A 67 -4.41 -2.35 14.36
C LEU A 67 -3.58 -2.02 15.60
N ASP A 68 -4.21 -1.50 16.66
CA ASP A 68 -3.53 -1.18 17.91
C ASP A 68 -2.99 -2.44 18.61
N ARG A 69 -3.74 -3.55 18.58
CA ARG A 69 -3.24 -4.84 19.06
C ARG A 69 -2.15 -5.41 18.15
N PHE A 70 -2.36 -5.36 16.84
CA PHE A 70 -1.41 -5.86 15.85
C PHE A 70 -0.08 -5.11 15.89
N ALA A 71 -0.09 -3.80 16.14
CA ALA A 71 1.11 -2.98 16.32
C ALA A 71 1.99 -3.47 17.47
N LYS A 72 1.38 -3.90 18.59
CA LYS A 72 2.10 -4.43 19.77
C LYS A 72 2.82 -5.76 19.50
N GLU A 73 2.42 -6.47 18.43
CA GLU A 73 3.02 -7.74 18.00
C GLU A 73 3.95 -7.56 16.77
N SER A 74 4.14 -6.34 16.30
CA SER A 74 4.78 -6.04 15.02
C SER A 74 6.03 -5.16 15.16
N VAL A 75 6.87 -5.15 14.12
CA VAL A 75 7.76 -4.02 13.86
C VAL A 75 6.91 -2.94 13.19
N VAL A 76 6.83 -1.75 13.82
CA VAL A 76 6.03 -0.62 13.36
C VAL A 76 6.96 0.48 12.87
N LEU A 77 6.86 0.87 11.59
CA LEU A 77 7.70 1.91 11.02
C LEU A 77 7.04 3.28 11.16
N THR A 78 7.75 4.24 11.75
CA THR A 78 7.29 5.64 11.81
C THR A 78 7.52 6.38 10.50
N SER A 79 8.43 5.88 9.65
CA SER A 79 8.98 6.59 8.49
C SER A 79 8.84 5.78 7.18
N ALA A 80 7.72 5.09 7.02
CA ALA A 80 7.35 4.48 5.74
C ALA A 80 6.64 5.51 4.85
N HIS A 81 7.10 5.66 3.60
CA HIS A 81 6.61 6.69 2.69
C HIS A 81 6.33 6.15 1.29
N SER A 82 5.19 6.54 0.72
CA SER A 82 4.91 6.36 -0.70
C SER A 82 5.78 7.33 -1.52
N ASN A 83 6.63 6.80 -2.40
CA ASN A 83 7.50 7.61 -3.26
C ASN A 83 6.72 8.44 -4.27
N CYS A 84 5.63 7.90 -4.78
CA CYS A 84 4.66 8.59 -5.62
C CYS A 84 3.30 8.33 -4.96
N PRO A 85 2.80 9.27 -4.13
CA PRO A 85 1.59 9.04 -3.35
C PRO A 85 0.34 9.13 -4.23
N LEU A 86 0.25 8.18 -5.16
CA LEU A 86 -0.79 8.03 -6.17
C LEU A 86 -0.96 6.53 -6.47
N SER A 87 -2.18 6.03 -6.55
CA SER A 87 -2.50 4.60 -6.52
C SER A 87 -1.73 3.76 -7.54
N SER A 88 -1.87 4.01 -8.86
CA SER A 88 -1.23 3.15 -9.88
C SER A 88 0.31 3.15 -9.80
N PRO A 89 1.00 4.31 -9.70
CA PRO A 89 2.46 4.32 -9.56
C PRO A 89 2.95 3.58 -8.31
N HIS A 90 2.30 3.79 -7.15
CA HIS A 90 2.65 3.07 -5.93
C HIS A 90 2.53 1.55 -6.12
N ARG A 91 1.41 1.09 -6.68
CA ARG A 91 1.13 -0.34 -6.90
C ARG A 91 2.12 -0.97 -7.87
N GLY A 92 2.47 -0.27 -8.94
CA GLY A 92 3.54 -0.68 -9.86
C GLY A 92 4.89 -0.83 -9.17
N MET A 93 5.29 0.15 -8.33
CA MET A 93 6.52 0.10 -7.54
C MET A 93 6.54 -1.05 -6.52
N MET A 94 5.43 -1.25 -5.81
CA MET A 94 5.28 -2.31 -4.80
C MET A 94 5.41 -3.70 -5.43
N LEU A 95 4.77 -3.93 -6.57
CA LEU A 95 4.82 -5.22 -7.27
C LEU A 95 6.20 -5.54 -7.83
N THR A 96 6.94 -4.54 -8.31
CA THR A 96 8.17 -4.75 -9.10
C THR A 96 9.47 -4.39 -8.37
N GLY A 97 9.39 -3.64 -7.27
CA GLY A 97 10.59 -3.06 -6.64
C GLY A 97 11.28 -1.99 -7.49
N MET A 98 10.63 -1.50 -8.56
CA MET A 98 11.16 -0.49 -9.47
C MET A 98 10.40 0.83 -9.33
N TYR A 99 11.07 1.96 -9.60
CA TYR A 99 10.41 3.26 -9.69
C TYR A 99 9.46 3.34 -10.89
N PRO A 100 8.60 4.39 -11.01
CA PRO A 100 7.51 4.44 -11.98
C PRO A 100 7.92 4.19 -13.44
N ASP A 101 9.08 4.70 -13.88
CA ASP A 101 9.60 4.43 -15.24
C ASP A 101 9.93 2.96 -15.44
N GLY A 102 10.62 2.36 -14.47
CA GLY A 102 11.00 0.94 -14.52
C GLY A 102 9.80 0.02 -14.52
N SER A 103 8.77 0.32 -13.73
CA SER A 103 7.53 -0.47 -13.68
C SER A 103 6.61 -0.24 -14.90
N GLY A 104 6.76 0.89 -15.61
CA GLY A 104 5.87 1.33 -16.70
C GLY A 104 4.59 2.01 -16.23
N VAL A 105 4.53 2.44 -14.96
CA VAL A 105 3.32 3.05 -14.38
C VAL A 105 3.63 4.46 -13.86
N PRO A 106 3.92 5.44 -14.73
CA PRO A 106 4.27 6.80 -14.32
C PRO A 106 3.09 7.66 -13.85
N LEU A 107 1.86 7.29 -14.19
CA LEU A 107 0.60 8.00 -13.90
C LEU A 107 -0.47 7.00 -13.47
N ASN A 108 -1.60 7.49 -12.91
CA ASN A 108 -2.77 6.63 -12.75
C ASN A 108 -3.27 6.11 -14.09
N CYS A 109 -3.51 4.80 -14.15
CA CYS A 109 -3.99 4.11 -15.34
C CYS A 109 -5.44 4.52 -15.67
N ASN A 110 -5.69 4.91 -16.90
CA ASN A 110 -7.01 5.08 -17.46
C ASN A 110 -6.94 5.04 -19.00
N SER A 111 -8.08 4.99 -19.66
CA SER A 111 -8.15 4.83 -21.12
C SER A 111 -7.57 5.98 -21.96
N THR A 112 -7.18 7.10 -21.34
CA THR A 112 -6.48 8.20 -22.02
C THR A 112 -4.97 8.17 -21.83
N ARG A 113 -4.43 7.25 -21.02
CA ARG A 113 -3.00 7.17 -20.65
C ARG A 113 -2.35 5.84 -21.03
N PRO A 114 -2.22 5.53 -22.36
CA PRO A 114 -1.63 4.25 -22.81
C PRO A 114 -0.17 4.05 -22.36
N ILE A 115 0.52 5.13 -21.99
CA ILE A 115 1.89 5.09 -21.45
C ILE A 115 1.96 4.58 -20.00
N SER A 116 0.83 4.48 -19.31
CA SER A 116 0.76 4.03 -17.91
C SER A 116 0.09 2.67 -17.86
N ASN A 117 0.93 1.64 -17.80
CA ASN A 117 0.53 0.25 -17.86
C ASN A 117 1.67 -0.62 -17.30
N LEU A 118 1.39 -1.49 -16.33
CA LEU A 118 2.43 -2.38 -15.82
C LEU A 118 3.06 -3.17 -16.97
N ARG A 119 4.38 -3.14 -17.07
CA ARG A 119 5.10 -3.80 -18.15
C ARG A 119 4.89 -5.31 -18.07
N VAL A 120 4.58 -5.95 -19.19
CA VAL A 120 4.38 -7.41 -19.27
C VAL A 120 5.67 -8.18 -18.96
N ASP A 121 6.83 -7.59 -19.32
CA ASP A 121 8.16 -8.15 -19.08
C ASP A 121 8.74 -7.80 -17.70
N ALA A 122 8.05 -6.99 -16.89
CA ALA A 122 8.46 -6.71 -15.53
C ALA A 122 8.29 -7.97 -14.66
N VAL A 123 9.34 -8.32 -13.93
CA VAL A 123 9.28 -9.40 -12.95
C VAL A 123 8.74 -8.86 -11.65
N THR A 124 7.59 -9.38 -11.22
CA THR A 124 6.95 -8.97 -9.97
C THR A 124 7.32 -9.89 -8.81
N ILE A 125 7.00 -9.46 -7.58
CA ILE A 125 7.17 -10.30 -6.39
C ILE A 125 6.41 -11.63 -6.51
N SER A 126 5.20 -11.61 -7.07
CA SER A 126 4.40 -12.82 -7.29
C SER A 126 4.98 -13.77 -8.34
N ASP A 127 5.65 -13.23 -9.38
CA ASP A 127 6.39 -14.05 -10.33
C ASP A 127 7.56 -14.79 -9.65
N VAL A 128 8.32 -14.10 -8.80
CA VAL A 128 9.43 -14.70 -8.07
C VAL A 128 8.91 -15.75 -7.09
N LEU A 129 7.90 -15.41 -6.29
CA LEU A 129 7.32 -16.32 -5.31
C LEU A 129 6.70 -17.55 -5.97
N SER A 130 5.91 -17.39 -7.04
CA SER A 130 5.30 -18.48 -7.78
C SER A 130 6.33 -19.46 -8.37
N ARG A 131 7.41 -18.94 -8.99
CA ARG A 131 8.53 -19.76 -9.50
C ARG A 131 9.27 -20.51 -8.39
N ASN A 132 9.15 -20.03 -7.15
CA ASN A 132 9.74 -20.64 -5.97
C ASN A 132 8.74 -21.47 -5.14
N GLY A 133 7.61 -21.88 -5.76
CA GLY A 133 6.69 -22.84 -5.19
C GLY A 133 5.60 -22.26 -4.30
N TYR A 134 5.42 -20.94 -4.26
CA TYR A 134 4.31 -20.31 -3.54
C TYR A 134 2.99 -20.43 -4.33
N ASP A 135 1.89 -20.60 -3.62
CA ASP A 135 0.55 -20.38 -4.12
C ASP A 135 0.19 -18.89 -3.95
N CYS A 136 0.05 -18.17 -5.07
CA CYS A 136 -0.15 -16.72 -5.05
C CYS A 136 -1.61 -16.36 -5.33
N ALA A 137 -2.19 -15.49 -4.48
CA ALA A 137 -3.55 -14.99 -4.54
C ALA A 137 -3.61 -13.46 -4.54
N TYR A 138 -4.47 -12.89 -5.39
CA TYR A 138 -4.79 -11.46 -5.41
C TYR A 138 -6.27 -11.22 -5.25
N ILE A 139 -6.66 -10.37 -4.29
CA ILE A 139 -8.04 -10.04 -3.95
C ILE A 139 -8.19 -8.52 -3.88
N GLY A 140 -9.20 -7.97 -4.57
CA GLY A 140 -9.53 -6.55 -4.53
C GLY A 140 -8.93 -5.70 -5.65
N LYS A 141 -8.69 -4.42 -5.38
CA LYS A 141 -8.27 -3.39 -6.36
C LYS A 141 -6.85 -3.62 -6.87
N LEU A 142 -6.66 -3.67 -8.20
CA LEU A 142 -5.33 -3.78 -8.82
C LEU A 142 -4.78 -2.43 -9.33
N HIS A 143 -5.48 -1.77 -10.22
CA HIS A 143 -5.22 -0.43 -10.78
C HIS A 143 -3.81 -0.21 -11.37
N VAL A 144 -3.25 -1.19 -12.07
CA VAL A 144 -1.96 -1.06 -12.76
C VAL A 144 -2.06 -1.35 -14.26
N ASP A 145 -3.25 -1.69 -14.76
CA ASP A 145 -3.49 -1.96 -16.16
C ASP A 145 -4.14 -0.78 -16.87
N TYR A 146 -3.69 -0.55 -18.10
CA TYR A 146 -4.35 0.33 -19.05
C TYR A 146 -5.67 -0.29 -19.52
N PRO A 147 -6.84 0.36 -19.34
CA PRO A 147 -8.10 -0.17 -19.80
C PRO A 147 -8.15 -0.36 -21.32
N THR A 148 -8.45 -1.56 -21.76
CA THR A 148 -8.62 -1.95 -23.17
C THR A 148 -10.03 -2.45 -23.43
N LYS A 149 -10.39 -2.65 -24.71
CA LYS A 149 -11.70 -3.21 -25.09
C LYS A 149 -11.72 -4.74 -24.94
N ASN A 150 -11.34 -5.23 -23.78
CA ASN A 150 -11.19 -6.65 -23.48
C ASN A 150 -12.25 -7.18 -22.48
N ASN A 151 -13.41 -6.53 -22.38
CA ASN A 151 -14.49 -6.97 -21.51
C ASN A 151 -14.89 -8.42 -21.84
N PRO A 152 -14.68 -9.43 -20.96
CA PRO A 152 -14.98 -10.81 -21.25
C PRO A 152 -16.48 -11.10 -21.38
N GLN A 153 -17.36 -10.26 -20.80
CA GLN A 153 -18.81 -10.38 -20.90
C GLN A 153 -19.37 -9.73 -22.17
N ASN A 154 -18.59 -8.85 -22.84
CA ASN A 154 -18.98 -8.21 -24.12
C ASN A 154 -17.71 -7.88 -24.94
N PRO A 155 -17.14 -8.87 -25.65
CA PRO A 155 -15.89 -8.72 -26.37
C PRO A 155 -15.89 -7.53 -27.34
N GLY A 156 -14.77 -6.81 -27.40
CA GLY A 156 -14.63 -5.58 -28.20
C GLY A 156 -15.14 -4.30 -27.55
N THR A 157 -15.58 -4.37 -26.29
CA THR A 157 -16.01 -3.20 -25.50
C THR A 157 -15.11 -2.98 -24.27
N TYR A 158 -15.19 -1.78 -23.71
CA TYR A 158 -14.66 -1.50 -22.39
C TYR A 158 -15.58 -2.09 -21.30
N VAL A 159 -15.02 -2.30 -20.10
CA VAL A 159 -15.76 -2.85 -18.95
C VAL A 159 -16.76 -1.87 -18.33
N GLU A 160 -16.60 -0.58 -18.58
CA GLU A 160 -17.52 0.49 -18.14
C GLU A 160 -17.76 1.51 -19.26
N LYS A 161 -18.80 2.36 -19.08
CA LYS A 161 -19.18 3.39 -20.07
C LYS A 161 -18.63 4.79 -19.77
N LYS A 162 -17.85 4.96 -18.68
CA LYS A 162 -17.25 6.25 -18.30
C LYS A 162 -16.22 6.71 -19.35
N ASN A 163 -15.97 8.00 -19.42
CA ASN A 163 -14.91 8.57 -20.23
C ASN A 163 -14.15 9.64 -19.42
N PRO A 164 -12.87 9.44 -19.10
CA PRO A 164 -12.10 8.22 -19.42
C PRO A 164 -12.61 6.99 -18.68
N VAL A 165 -12.36 5.82 -19.25
CA VAL A 165 -12.54 4.54 -18.57
C VAL A 165 -11.40 4.36 -17.56
N TRP A 166 -11.73 4.05 -16.33
CA TRP A 166 -10.76 3.85 -15.26
C TRP A 166 -10.57 2.38 -14.92
N ASP A 167 -11.66 1.65 -14.93
CA ASP A 167 -11.64 0.23 -14.59
C ASP A 167 -11.11 -0.64 -15.73
N ALA A 168 -10.46 -1.74 -15.39
CA ALA A 168 -9.83 -2.63 -16.34
C ALA A 168 -10.01 -4.09 -15.93
N TYR A 169 -10.36 -4.95 -16.90
CA TYR A 169 -10.20 -6.38 -16.76
C TYR A 169 -8.75 -6.77 -17.00
N THR A 170 -8.16 -7.55 -16.06
CA THR A 170 -6.81 -8.09 -16.18
C THR A 170 -6.87 -9.53 -16.67
N PRO A 171 -6.49 -9.79 -17.93
CA PRO A 171 -6.52 -11.15 -18.47
C PRO A 171 -5.40 -12.02 -17.87
N PRO A 172 -5.51 -13.36 -17.94
CA PRO A 172 -4.60 -14.30 -17.26
C PRO A 172 -3.11 -14.04 -17.53
N GLU A 173 -2.74 -13.70 -18.77
CA GLU A 173 -1.35 -13.44 -19.19
C GLU A 173 -0.75 -12.19 -18.54
N ARG A 174 -1.55 -11.34 -17.89
CA ARG A 174 -1.11 -10.14 -17.18
C ARG A 174 -1.17 -10.25 -15.66
N ARG A 175 -1.52 -11.43 -15.11
CA ARG A 175 -1.68 -11.63 -13.66
C ARG A 175 -0.38 -11.95 -12.93
N HIS A 176 0.76 -11.95 -13.60
CA HIS A 176 2.09 -12.01 -12.99
C HIS A 176 2.24 -13.07 -11.88
N GLY A 177 1.99 -14.36 -12.18
CA GLY A 177 2.18 -15.46 -11.24
C GLY A 177 1.06 -15.65 -10.19
N PHE A 178 0.05 -14.78 -10.15
CA PHE A 178 -1.13 -15.01 -9.31
C PHE A 178 -2.03 -16.10 -9.90
N ARG A 179 -2.16 -17.22 -9.20
CA ARG A 179 -3.03 -18.36 -9.57
C ARG A 179 -4.49 -18.11 -9.17
N TYR A 180 -4.73 -17.68 -7.93
CA TYR A 180 -6.04 -17.30 -7.46
C TYR A 180 -6.26 -15.81 -7.74
N TRP A 181 -7.34 -15.49 -8.41
CA TRP A 181 -7.65 -14.14 -8.85
C TRP A 181 -9.09 -13.78 -8.53
N TYR A 182 -9.27 -12.69 -7.78
CA TYR A 182 -10.59 -12.12 -7.50
C TYR A 182 -10.45 -10.61 -7.41
N SER A 183 -10.44 -9.92 -8.55
CA SER A 183 -9.93 -8.56 -8.64
C SER A 183 -10.64 -7.72 -9.70
N TYR A 184 -10.44 -6.42 -9.64
CA TYR A 184 -10.87 -5.41 -10.60
C TYR A 184 -9.74 -4.36 -10.76
N GLY A 185 -9.87 -3.48 -11.75
CA GLY A 185 -8.91 -2.38 -11.93
C GLY A 185 -9.07 -1.33 -10.84
N THR A 186 -10.00 -0.40 -11.02
CA THR A 186 -10.44 0.57 -9.99
C THR A 186 -11.90 0.92 -10.20
N PHE A 187 -12.71 0.80 -9.16
CA PHE A 187 -14.15 1.01 -9.21
C PHE A 187 -14.66 1.55 -7.87
N ASP A 188 -15.23 2.76 -7.90
CA ASP A 188 -15.54 3.52 -6.68
C ASP A 188 -17.01 3.39 -6.28
N GLU A 189 -17.51 2.15 -6.19
CA GLU A 189 -18.86 1.79 -5.72
C GLU A 189 -18.72 0.83 -4.54
N HIS A 190 -18.49 1.36 -3.32
CA HIS A 190 -18.06 0.57 -2.17
C HIS A 190 -19.10 -0.45 -1.68
N LYS A 191 -20.41 -0.20 -1.88
CA LYS A 191 -21.48 -1.15 -1.53
C LYS A 191 -22.09 -1.88 -2.72
N LYS A 192 -21.57 -1.63 -3.92
CA LYS A 192 -21.96 -2.33 -5.15
C LYS A 192 -20.73 -2.63 -5.99
N PRO A 193 -19.68 -3.21 -5.41
CA PRO A 193 -18.47 -3.53 -6.15
C PRO A 193 -18.71 -4.68 -7.13
N HIS A 194 -17.78 -4.86 -8.04
CA HIS A 194 -17.71 -6.05 -8.86
C HIS A 194 -16.28 -6.59 -8.90
N TYR A 195 -16.15 -7.86 -9.23
CA TYR A 195 -14.88 -8.55 -9.32
C TYR A 195 -14.91 -9.52 -10.51
N TRP A 196 -13.76 -9.76 -11.12
CA TRP A 196 -13.55 -10.89 -12.01
C TRP A 196 -12.77 -11.97 -11.26
N ASP A 197 -13.28 -13.19 -11.35
CA ASP A 197 -12.63 -14.37 -10.78
C ASP A 197 -11.49 -14.90 -11.68
N THR A 198 -10.90 -16.01 -11.27
CA THR A 198 -9.81 -16.68 -11.99
C THR A 198 -10.20 -17.04 -13.43
N GLU A 199 -11.44 -17.44 -13.66
CA GLU A 199 -12.00 -17.83 -14.96
C GLU A 199 -12.46 -16.63 -15.81
N GLY A 200 -12.39 -15.41 -15.26
CA GLY A 200 -12.83 -14.18 -15.94
C GLY A 200 -14.34 -13.92 -15.88
N LYS A 201 -15.05 -14.66 -15.01
CA LYS A 201 -16.45 -14.40 -14.74
C LYS A 201 -16.58 -13.17 -13.82
N ARG A 202 -17.46 -12.24 -14.19
CA ARG A 202 -17.78 -11.06 -13.39
C ARG A 202 -18.83 -11.40 -12.34
N HIS A 203 -18.56 -10.95 -11.11
CA HIS A 203 -19.44 -11.05 -9.96
C HIS A 203 -19.81 -9.64 -9.50
N GLU A 204 -21.10 -9.33 -9.52
CA GLU A 204 -21.64 -8.07 -8.98
C GLU A 204 -22.13 -8.34 -7.56
N ILE A 205 -21.61 -7.56 -6.62
CA ILE A 205 -21.80 -7.77 -5.19
C ILE A 205 -22.68 -6.65 -4.63
N ARG A 206 -23.43 -6.93 -3.58
CA ARG A 206 -24.26 -5.97 -2.84
C ARG A 206 -23.90 -6.00 -1.36
N GLU A 207 -22.62 -5.87 -1.11
CA GLU A 207 -21.99 -5.84 0.21
C GLU A 207 -20.93 -4.75 0.21
N TRP A 208 -20.51 -4.31 1.37
CA TRP A 208 -19.39 -3.39 1.48
C TRP A 208 -18.09 -4.10 1.06
N SER A 209 -17.33 -3.48 0.15
CA SER A 209 -16.20 -4.15 -0.53
C SER A 209 -15.14 -4.73 0.41
N PRO A 210 -14.69 -4.06 1.52
CA PRO A 210 -13.75 -4.69 2.44
C PRO A 210 -14.29 -5.91 3.17
N GLN A 211 -15.58 -5.92 3.51
CA GLN A 211 -16.23 -7.09 4.12
C GLN A 211 -16.19 -8.27 3.15
N HIS A 212 -16.60 -8.06 1.91
CA HIS A 212 -16.58 -9.08 0.87
C HIS A 212 -15.17 -9.56 0.54
N GLU A 213 -14.19 -8.66 0.49
CA GLU A 213 -12.79 -8.99 0.23
C GLU A 213 -12.18 -9.81 1.39
N ALA A 214 -12.57 -9.51 2.65
CA ALA A 214 -12.20 -10.34 3.80
C ALA A 214 -12.85 -11.73 3.74
N ASP A 215 -14.12 -11.84 3.33
CA ASP A 215 -14.78 -13.13 3.13
C ASP A 215 -14.06 -13.96 2.05
N LYS A 216 -13.65 -13.34 0.94
CA LYS A 216 -12.87 -14.02 -0.11
C LYS A 216 -11.47 -14.42 0.35
N ALA A 217 -10.80 -13.60 1.17
CA ALA A 217 -9.54 -13.97 1.79
C ALA A 217 -9.68 -15.18 2.72
N ILE A 218 -10.73 -15.21 3.54
CA ILE A 218 -11.07 -16.34 4.42
C ILE A 218 -11.43 -17.59 3.60
N GLU A 219 -12.18 -17.43 2.52
CA GLU A 219 -12.51 -18.54 1.60
C GLU A 219 -11.25 -19.12 0.96
N TYR A 220 -10.36 -18.27 0.44
CA TYR A 220 -9.08 -18.71 -0.10
C TYR A 220 -8.27 -19.49 0.95
N LEU A 221 -8.12 -18.96 2.17
CA LEU A 221 -7.38 -19.62 3.24
C LEU A 221 -7.95 -20.98 3.64
N THR A 222 -9.27 -21.16 3.53
CA THR A 222 -9.96 -22.38 4.00
C THR A 222 -10.21 -23.41 2.93
N LYS A 223 -10.38 -23.00 1.66
CA LYS A 223 -10.86 -23.89 0.58
C LYS A 223 -9.95 -23.94 -0.64
N ASP A 224 -9.40 -22.75 -1.07
CA ASP A 224 -8.85 -22.62 -2.42
C ASP A 224 -7.32 -22.70 -2.47
N ARG A 225 -6.64 -22.38 -1.36
CA ARG A 225 -5.18 -22.47 -1.28
C ARG A 225 -4.71 -23.92 -1.39
N ASP A 226 -3.54 -24.13 -1.99
CA ASP A 226 -2.85 -25.41 -1.93
C ASP A 226 -2.24 -25.60 -0.51
N PRO A 227 -2.75 -26.57 0.31
CA PRO A 227 -2.28 -26.77 1.67
C PRO A 227 -0.84 -27.30 1.75
N GLN A 228 -0.28 -27.77 0.64
CA GLN A 228 1.08 -28.32 0.57
C GLN A 228 2.13 -27.24 0.23
N LYS A 229 1.70 -26.00 -0.07
CA LYS A 229 2.57 -24.90 -0.45
C LYS A 229 2.49 -23.76 0.54
N PRO A 230 3.58 -23.00 0.72
CA PRO A 230 3.47 -21.67 1.31
C PRO A 230 2.64 -20.80 0.37
N PHE A 231 1.94 -19.81 0.89
CA PHE A 231 1.14 -18.91 0.06
C PHE A 231 1.57 -17.45 0.18
N TYR A 232 1.31 -16.69 -0.86
CA TYR A 232 1.36 -15.24 -0.89
C TYR A 232 -0.01 -14.69 -1.24
N MET A 233 -0.66 -14.04 -0.30
CA MET A 233 -2.00 -13.47 -0.47
C MET A 233 -1.94 -11.95 -0.34
N VAL A 234 -2.40 -11.25 -1.38
CA VAL A 234 -2.62 -9.80 -1.38
C VAL A 234 -4.10 -9.53 -1.20
N VAL A 235 -4.45 -8.69 -0.22
CA VAL A 235 -5.80 -8.15 -0.04
C VAL A 235 -5.72 -6.63 -0.16
N SER A 236 -6.26 -6.11 -1.25
CA SER A 236 -6.19 -4.70 -1.64
C SER A 236 -7.57 -4.07 -1.57
N MET A 237 -7.92 -3.54 -0.40
CA MET A 237 -9.21 -2.91 -0.15
C MET A 237 -9.28 -1.51 -0.78
N ASN A 238 -10.40 -1.16 -1.45
CA ASN A 238 -10.55 0.19 -1.99
C ASN A 238 -10.84 1.24 -0.88
N PRO A 239 -11.77 1.05 0.08
CA PRO A 239 -11.85 1.93 1.25
C PRO A 239 -10.56 1.93 2.08
N PRO A 240 -10.21 3.08 2.69
CA PRO A 240 -10.97 4.32 2.82
C PRO A 240 -10.82 5.32 1.66
N HIS A 241 -10.41 4.90 0.43
CA HIS A 241 -10.48 5.75 -0.75
C HIS A 241 -11.88 6.31 -0.97
N SER A 242 -11.98 7.52 -1.54
CA SER A 242 -13.28 8.10 -1.89
C SER A 242 -14.07 7.20 -2.89
N PRO A 243 -15.41 7.21 -2.86
CA PRO A 243 -16.28 8.09 -2.10
C PRO A 243 -16.39 7.72 -0.61
N TYR A 244 -16.48 8.74 0.24
CA TYR A 244 -16.80 8.65 1.67
C TYR A 244 -17.64 9.88 2.04
N TYR A 245 -18.83 9.98 1.43
CA TYR A 245 -19.67 11.19 1.51
C TYR A 245 -21.07 10.92 2.08
N SER A 246 -21.45 9.65 2.18
CA SER A 246 -22.78 9.23 2.60
C SER A 246 -22.77 7.82 3.20
N LEU A 247 -23.92 7.38 3.73
CA LEU A 247 -24.12 6.00 4.17
C LEU A 247 -24.14 4.98 3.03
N ASP A 248 -24.18 5.42 1.77
CA ASP A 248 -24.01 4.52 0.63
C ASP A 248 -22.55 4.06 0.46
N ASP A 249 -21.61 4.75 1.10
CA ASP A 249 -20.18 4.51 0.95
C ASP A 249 -19.58 3.71 2.12
N VAL A 250 -20.20 3.78 3.32
CA VAL A 250 -19.64 3.28 4.57
C VAL A 250 -20.65 2.44 5.34
N MET A 251 -20.19 1.63 6.28
CA MET A 251 -21.06 0.90 7.19
C MET A 251 -21.68 1.86 8.21
N GLU A 252 -23.00 1.76 8.42
CA GLU A 252 -23.73 2.64 9.33
C GLU A 252 -23.27 2.46 10.79
N GLU A 253 -22.96 1.24 11.19
CA GLU A 253 -22.45 0.93 12.52
C GLU A 253 -21.12 1.66 12.81
N ASP A 254 -20.22 1.74 11.83
CA ASP A 254 -18.95 2.46 11.96
C ASP A 254 -19.18 3.98 11.93
N TYR A 255 -20.07 4.47 11.08
CA TYR A 255 -20.42 5.89 11.02
C TYR A 255 -21.03 6.40 12.33
N ASN A 256 -21.82 5.57 13.01
CA ASN A 256 -22.44 5.91 14.29
C ASN A 256 -21.43 6.23 15.40
N LEU A 257 -20.16 5.79 15.27
CA LEU A 257 -19.09 6.16 16.19
C LEU A 257 -18.64 7.63 16.04
N TYR A 258 -18.92 8.26 14.89
CA TYR A 258 -18.35 9.56 14.54
C TYR A 258 -19.39 10.66 14.26
N LYS A 259 -20.64 10.31 13.95
CA LYS A 259 -21.66 11.24 13.44
C LYS A 259 -21.95 12.42 14.36
N ASP A 260 -21.83 12.22 15.66
CA ASP A 260 -22.14 13.22 16.69
C ASP A 260 -20.88 13.93 17.24
N ILE A 261 -19.68 13.57 16.75
CA ILE A 261 -18.42 14.20 17.15
C ILE A 261 -18.25 15.51 16.36
N PRO A 262 -18.01 16.64 17.03
CA PRO A 262 -17.75 17.91 16.36
C PRO A 262 -16.57 17.81 15.40
N LEU A 263 -16.64 18.46 14.22
CA LEU A 263 -15.59 18.38 13.21
C LEU A 263 -14.21 18.83 13.69
N ASN A 264 -14.14 19.80 14.59
CA ASN A 264 -12.87 20.26 15.19
C ASN A 264 -12.28 19.24 16.20
N GLU A 265 -13.06 18.28 16.65
CA GLU A 265 -12.59 17.16 17.48
C GLU A 265 -12.20 15.95 16.63
N LEU A 266 -12.75 15.85 15.42
CA LEU A 266 -12.32 14.85 14.42
C LEU A 266 -11.07 15.32 13.67
N LEU A 267 -11.04 16.56 13.23
CA LEU A 267 -9.97 17.16 12.43
C LEU A 267 -9.05 17.98 13.34
N ILE A 268 -8.33 17.30 14.22
CA ILE A 268 -7.52 17.90 15.30
C ILE A 268 -6.20 18.52 14.84
N ARG A 269 -5.85 18.36 13.57
CA ARG A 269 -4.56 18.84 13.04
C ARG A 269 -4.59 20.35 12.80
N PRO A 270 -3.57 21.11 13.22
CA PRO A 270 -3.56 22.57 13.10
C PRO A 270 -3.46 23.07 11.64
N ASN A 271 -3.03 22.22 10.71
CA ASN A 271 -2.92 22.54 9.29
C ASN A 271 -4.20 22.25 8.47
N VAL A 272 -5.32 21.94 9.12
CA VAL A 272 -6.62 21.80 8.46
C VAL A 272 -7.10 23.19 8.00
N ARG A 273 -7.45 23.30 6.72
CA ARG A 273 -7.87 24.55 6.10
C ARG A 273 -9.34 24.84 6.34
N ALA A 274 -9.66 25.97 6.94
CA ALA A 274 -11.03 26.38 7.26
C ALA A 274 -11.93 26.60 6.01
N ASP A 275 -11.31 26.95 4.86
CA ASP A 275 -12.01 27.16 3.58
C ASP A 275 -12.43 25.87 2.86
N LEU A 276 -11.96 24.69 3.31
CA LEU A 276 -12.32 23.38 2.76
C LEU A 276 -13.49 22.71 3.51
N ALA A 277 -14.51 23.48 3.88
CA ALA A 277 -15.63 23.02 4.69
C ALA A 277 -16.39 21.81 4.13
N LYS A 278 -16.51 21.71 2.79
CA LYS A 278 -17.15 20.54 2.13
C LYS A 278 -16.37 19.26 2.41
N LYS A 279 -15.04 19.32 2.29
CA LYS A 279 -14.16 18.17 2.55
C LYS A 279 -14.13 17.81 4.03
N GLN A 280 -14.15 18.80 4.93
CA GLN A 280 -14.21 18.55 6.37
C GLN A 280 -15.46 17.76 6.76
N LYS A 281 -16.60 18.03 6.14
CA LYS A 281 -17.89 17.33 6.41
C LYS A 281 -17.82 15.84 6.05
N SER A 282 -16.87 15.40 5.25
CA SER A 282 -16.69 13.98 4.93
C SER A 282 -15.86 13.21 5.97
N ALA A 283 -15.26 13.88 6.95
CA ALA A 283 -14.39 13.26 7.95
C ALA A 283 -15.06 12.11 8.74
N PRO A 284 -16.31 12.23 9.21
CA PRO A 284 -16.98 11.12 9.90
C PRO A 284 -17.06 9.84 9.04
N TYR A 285 -17.31 10.00 7.74
CA TYR A 285 -17.40 8.88 6.81
C TYR A 285 -16.02 8.29 6.50
N TYR A 286 -14.97 9.12 6.38
CA TYR A 286 -13.61 8.65 6.21
C TYR A 286 -13.16 7.80 7.41
N PHE A 287 -13.38 8.30 8.65
CA PHE A 287 -13.00 7.55 9.85
C PHE A 287 -13.86 6.29 10.05
N ALA A 288 -15.13 6.32 9.63
CA ALA A 288 -15.98 5.13 9.58
C ALA A 288 -15.38 4.06 8.66
N SER A 289 -14.90 4.45 7.45
CA SER A 289 -14.22 3.54 6.54
C SER A 289 -12.93 2.97 7.14
N VAL A 290 -12.14 3.80 7.84
CA VAL A 290 -10.93 3.36 8.55
C VAL A 290 -11.27 2.29 9.60
N THR A 291 -12.30 2.52 10.43
CA THR A 291 -12.76 1.56 11.45
C THR A 291 -13.25 0.26 10.83
N GLY A 292 -14.03 0.35 9.75
CA GLY A 292 -14.50 -0.84 9.05
C GLY A 292 -13.34 -1.68 8.47
N VAL A 293 -12.35 -1.04 7.87
CA VAL A 293 -11.13 -1.72 7.37
C VAL A 293 -10.38 -2.40 8.52
N ASP A 294 -10.23 -1.73 9.68
CA ASP A 294 -9.64 -2.30 10.89
C ASP A 294 -10.37 -3.59 11.32
N ARG A 295 -11.70 -3.56 11.34
CA ARG A 295 -12.53 -4.73 11.68
C ARG A 295 -12.31 -5.90 10.71
N GLU A 296 -12.34 -5.62 9.40
CA GLU A 296 -12.19 -6.66 8.38
C GLU A 296 -10.77 -7.27 8.38
N PHE A 297 -9.74 -6.45 8.66
CA PHE A 297 -8.40 -6.95 8.92
C PHE A 297 -8.38 -7.93 10.10
N GLY A 298 -9.09 -7.62 11.18
CA GLY A 298 -9.21 -8.49 12.36
C GLY A 298 -9.78 -9.85 12.01
N ARG A 299 -10.84 -9.90 11.19
CA ARG A 299 -11.45 -11.16 10.75
C ARG A 299 -10.46 -12.07 10.01
N ILE A 300 -9.63 -11.49 9.15
CA ILE A 300 -8.58 -12.24 8.44
C ILE A 300 -7.55 -12.79 9.44
N LEU A 301 -7.07 -11.98 10.38
CA LEU A 301 -6.10 -12.41 11.40
C LEU A 301 -6.63 -13.54 12.28
N GLU A 302 -7.88 -13.43 12.71
CA GLU A 302 -8.56 -14.46 13.51
C GLU A 302 -8.60 -15.79 12.74
N LYS A 303 -8.94 -15.76 11.44
CA LYS A 303 -8.95 -16.95 10.61
C LYS A 303 -7.57 -17.57 10.44
N VAL A 304 -6.53 -16.77 10.23
CA VAL A 304 -5.13 -17.25 10.16
C VAL A 304 -4.75 -17.99 11.45
N LYS A 305 -5.14 -17.44 12.60
CA LYS A 305 -4.91 -18.07 13.91
C LYS A 305 -5.72 -19.34 14.12
N GLU A 306 -7.00 -19.34 13.77
CA GLU A 306 -7.87 -20.54 13.83
C GLU A 306 -7.32 -21.72 13.01
N LEU A 307 -6.69 -21.41 11.88
CA LEU A 307 -6.07 -22.41 11.00
C LEU A 307 -4.66 -22.84 11.47
N GLY A 308 -4.14 -22.27 12.56
CA GLY A 308 -2.79 -22.56 13.08
C GLY A 308 -1.67 -22.10 12.15
N LEU A 309 -1.90 -21.06 11.33
CA LEU A 309 -0.94 -20.56 10.35
C LEU A 309 -0.12 -19.36 10.84
N ASP A 310 -0.52 -18.74 11.94
CA ASP A 310 -0.02 -17.45 12.41
C ASP A 310 1.48 -17.46 12.78
N GLU A 311 1.99 -18.56 13.35
CA GLU A 311 3.40 -18.69 13.76
C GLU A 311 4.38 -18.70 12.57
N ASN A 312 3.95 -19.18 11.40
CA ASN A 312 4.77 -19.21 10.17
C ASN A 312 4.22 -18.33 9.06
N THR A 313 3.64 -17.19 9.44
CA THR A 313 3.07 -16.23 8.48
C THR A 313 3.64 -14.84 8.72
N ILE A 314 4.22 -14.26 7.66
CA ILE A 314 4.54 -12.84 7.61
C ILE A 314 3.23 -12.10 7.30
N VAL A 315 2.82 -11.18 8.17
CA VAL A 315 1.66 -10.33 7.94
C VAL A 315 2.15 -8.88 7.83
N VAL A 316 1.79 -8.22 6.73
CA VAL A 316 2.04 -6.80 6.50
C VAL A 316 0.71 -6.07 6.43
N PHE A 317 0.60 -4.96 7.16
CA PHE A 317 -0.45 -3.96 6.99
C PHE A 317 0.19 -2.63 6.57
N THR A 318 -0.25 -2.07 5.46
CA THR A 318 0.24 -0.79 4.93
C THR A 318 -0.83 -0.08 4.11
N SER A 319 -0.47 0.97 3.33
CA SER A 319 -1.33 1.65 2.35
C SER A 319 -0.51 2.10 1.14
N ASP A 320 -1.18 2.40 0.03
CA ASP A 320 -0.52 2.93 -1.16
C ASP A 320 -0.18 4.43 -1.04
N HIS A 321 -0.97 5.21 -0.34
CA HIS A 321 -0.73 6.60 0.05
C HIS A 321 -1.66 7.00 1.18
N GLY A 322 -1.42 8.16 1.77
CA GLY A 322 -2.28 8.72 2.77
C GLY A 322 -3.44 9.55 2.20
N GLU A 323 -4.06 10.34 3.07
CA GLU A 323 -5.18 11.26 2.82
C GLU A 323 -4.91 12.58 3.53
N THR A 324 -4.97 13.70 2.82
CA THR A 324 -4.77 15.04 3.42
C THR A 324 -5.91 15.45 4.36
N MET A 325 -7.13 15.01 4.10
CA MET A 325 -8.34 15.33 4.87
C MET A 325 -8.43 16.83 5.20
N ALA A 326 -8.43 17.63 4.13
CA ALA A 326 -8.43 19.10 4.19
C ALA A 326 -7.17 19.76 4.81
N SER A 327 -6.10 19.00 5.12
CA SER A 327 -4.81 19.59 5.47
C SER A 327 -4.10 20.08 4.22
N HIS A 328 -3.56 21.30 4.23
CA HIS A 328 -2.82 21.97 3.16
C HIS A 328 -3.58 22.18 1.84
N LEU A 329 -4.12 21.13 1.23
CA LEU A 329 -4.64 21.11 -0.13
C LEU A 329 -6.08 20.58 -0.19
N ASP A 330 -6.78 20.94 -1.27
CA ASP A 330 -8.05 20.29 -1.63
C ASP A 330 -7.80 18.89 -2.20
N ASP A 331 -6.70 18.69 -2.94
CA ASP A 331 -6.27 17.37 -3.41
C ASP A 331 -5.97 16.43 -2.23
N PRO A 332 -6.56 15.24 -2.19
CA PRO A 332 -6.37 14.31 -1.07
C PRO A 332 -4.98 13.69 -1.00
N LYS A 333 -4.23 13.70 -2.08
CA LYS A 333 -3.00 12.93 -2.27
C LYS A 333 -2.06 13.57 -3.30
N ASN A 334 -1.03 12.86 -3.75
CA ASN A 334 -0.09 13.26 -4.82
C ASN A 334 0.70 14.55 -4.48
N SER A 335 1.00 14.75 -3.20
CA SER A 335 1.71 15.92 -2.68
C SER A 335 2.88 15.50 -1.78
N PRO A 336 3.88 16.39 -1.54
CA PRO A 336 5.02 16.08 -0.69
C PRO A 336 4.72 16.14 0.81
N TYR A 337 3.50 16.53 1.19
CA TYR A 337 3.11 16.64 2.59
C TYR A 337 3.03 15.28 3.28
N THR A 338 3.30 15.29 4.57
CA THR A 338 3.37 14.07 5.38
C THR A 338 2.05 13.29 5.34
N GLU A 339 0.89 13.96 5.33
CA GLU A 339 -0.42 13.34 5.27
C GLU A 339 -0.64 12.53 3.97
N SER A 340 0.02 12.91 2.89
CA SER A 340 -0.05 12.22 1.60
C SER A 340 1.00 11.12 1.47
N MET A 341 2.26 11.38 1.89
CA MET A 341 3.38 10.47 1.70
C MET A 341 3.50 9.39 2.77
N ASN A 342 3.25 9.74 4.05
CA ASN A 342 3.47 8.81 5.16
C ASN A 342 2.31 7.82 5.27
N VAL A 343 2.64 6.54 5.15
CA VAL A 343 1.69 5.43 5.20
C VAL A 343 1.93 4.57 6.44
N PRO A 344 0.91 3.89 6.99
CA PRO A 344 1.13 2.86 7.98
C PRO A 344 2.05 1.79 7.39
N PHE A 345 2.94 1.25 8.19
CA PHE A 345 3.70 0.06 7.83
C PHE A 345 3.99 -0.75 9.09
N MET A 346 3.29 -1.84 9.22
CA MET A 346 3.46 -2.80 10.30
C MET A 346 3.78 -4.15 9.71
N ILE A 347 4.78 -4.83 10.24
CA ILE A 347 5.18 -6.15 9.80
C ILE A 347 5.37 -7.08 11.01
N ARG A 348 4.61 -8.16 11.02
CA ARG A 348 4.67 -9.20 12.03
C ARG A 348 5.23 -10.48 11.42
N TYR A 349 6.23 -11.05 12.05
CA TYR A 349 6.75 -12.39 11.75
C TYR A 349 7.21 -13.04 13.05
N PRO A 350 6.35 -13.85 13.71
CA PRO A 350 6.64 -14.46 15.02
C PRO A 350 7.97 -15.20 15.04
N GLY A 351 8.71 -15.08 16.12
CA GLY A 351 10.02 -15.74 16.29
C GLY A 351 11.16 -15.25 15.40
N LYS A 352 10.89 -14.43 14.37
CA LYS A 352 11.89 -13.91 13.42
C LYS A 352 12.09 -12.40 13.51
N LEU A 353 11.04 -11.64 13.77
CA LEU A 353 11.06 -10.20 14.02
C LEU A 353 10.54 -9.95 15.44
N LYS A 354 11.32 -9.25 16.26
CA LYS A 354 10.87 -8.82 17.60
C LYS A 354 10.01 -7.56 17.46
N PRO A 355 8.85 -7.48 18.11
CA PRO A 355 8.03 -6.27 18.09
C PRO A 355 8.79 -5.06 18.63
N HIS A 356 8.78 -3.96 17.91
CA HIS A 356 9.30 -2.65 18.33
C HIS A 356 8.91 -1.55 17.35
N VAL A 357 8.95 -0.31 17.80
CA VAL A 357 8.83 0.86 16.94
C VAL A 357 10.21 1.17 16.32
N ASN A 358 10.25 1.41 15.02
CA ASN A 358 11.47 1.63 14.26
C ASN A 358 11.32 2.88 13.37
N ASP A 359 12.32 3.75 13.37
CA ASP A 359 12.34 4.98 12.57
C ASP A 359 12.90 4.79 11.15
N LEU A 360 13.12 3.55 10.73
CA LEU A 360 13.68 3.22 9.42
C LEU A 360 12.90 3.88 8.28
N LEU A 361 13.61 4.61 7.42
CA LEU A 361 13.05 5.14 6.19
C LEU A 361 12.83 4.00 5.20
N LEU A 362 11.56 3.77 4.84
CA LEU A 362 11.15 2.80 3.83
C LEU A 362 10.46 3.53 2.68
N GLY A 363 10.93 3.30 1.46
CA GLY A 363 10.24 3.69 0.23
C GLY A 363 9.51 2.51 -0.40
N THR A 364 8.54 2.79 -1.26
CA THR A 364 7.73 1.75 -1.92
C THR A 364 8.56 0.69 -2.65
N PRO A 365 9.64 1.02 -3.41
CA PRO A 365 10.45 0.00 -4.08
C PRO A 365 11.17 -0.96 -3.14
N ASP A 366 11.35 -0.60 -1.86
CA ASP A 366 12.07 -1.42 -0.88
C ASP A 366 11.22 -2.60 -0.37
N ILE A 367 9.89 -2.58 -0.62
CA ILE A 367 8.95 -3.59 -0.12
C ILE A 367 9.25 -4.98 -0.71
N MET A 368 9.32 -5.07 -2.05
CA MET A 368 9.55 -6.34 -2.74
C MET A 368 10.84 -7.05 -2.30
N PRO A 369 12.03 -6.42 -2.35
CA PRO A 369 13.27 -7.11 -1.96
C PRO A 369 13.27 -7.47 -0.47
N THR A 370 12.65 -6.66 0.40
CA THR A 370 12.55 -6.95 1.83
C THR A 370 11.68 -8.18 2.11
N LEU A 371 10.51 -8.30 1.44
CA LEU A 371 9.64 -9.47 1.61
C LEU A 371 10.27 -10.74 1.04
N LEU A 372 10.93 -10.67 -0.12
CA LEU A 372 11.65 -11.81 -0.69
C LEU A 372 12.79 -12.27 0.24
N SER A 373 13.53 -11.35 0.83
CA SER A 373 14.60 -11.67 1.80
C SER A 373 14.04 -12.29 3.09
N LEU A 374 12.91 -11.80 3.61
CA LEU A 374 12.23 -12.43 4.76
C LEU A 374 11.73 -13.84 4.44
N ALA A 375 11.37 -14.11 3.19
CA ALA A 375 10.97 -15.42 2.70
C ALA A 375 12.16 -16.37 2.42
N GLY A 376 13.41 -15.93 2.66
CA GLY A 376 14.63 -16.69 2.36
C GLY A 376 14.95 -16.78 0.87
N LEU A 377 14.52 -15.79 0.11
CA LEU A 377 14.67 -15.69 -1.35
C LEU A 377 15.52 -14.47 -1.76
N GLU A 378 16.45 -14.05 -0.91
CA GLU A 378 17.32 -12.89 -1.19
C GLU A 378 18.16 -13.05 -2.46
N LYS A 379 18.49 -14.27 -2.85
CA LYS A 379 19.24 -14.59 -4.09
C LYS A 379 18.37 -14.55 -5.35
N GLU A 380 17.05 -14.57 -5.18
CA GLU A 380 16.07 -14.54 -6.26
C GLU A 380 15.59 -13.11 -6.56
N ILE A 381 16.07 -12.11 -5.81
CA ILE A 381 15.72 -10.71 -6.06
C ILE A 381 16.21 -10.32 -7.47
N PRO A 382 15.31 -9.90 -8.38
CA PRO A 382 15.69 -9.55 -9.75
C PRO A 382 16.69 -8.38 -9.78
N VAL A 383 17.64 -8.43 -10.72
CA VAL A 383 18.61 -7.34 -10.93
C VAL A 383 18.00 -6.01 -11.34
N SER A 384 16.77 -6.04 -11.85
CA SER A 384 15.97 -4.84 -12.19
C SER A 384 15.40 -4.11 -10.98
N VAL A 385 15.39 -4.74 -9.80
CA VAL A 385 14.90 -4.11 -8.56
C VAL A 385 15.78 -2.93 -8.20
N GLN A 386 15.14 -1.78 -8.00
CA GLN A 386 15.79 -0.53 -7.62
C GLN A 386 15.67 -0.24 -6.12
N GLY A 387 14.80 -0.97 -5.42
CA GLY A 387 14.66 -0.91 -3.97
C GLY A 387 15.85 -1.53 -3.22
N GLN A 388 15.85 -1.42 -1.91
CA GLN A 388 16.84 -1.98 -1.01
C GLN A 388 16.20 -3.03 -0.11
N ASP A 389 16.89 -4.16 0.13
CA ASP A 389 16.51 -5.10 1.20
C ASP A 389 16.74 -4.46 2.57
N LEU A 390 15.67 -4.30 3.34
CA LEU A 390 15.70 -3.66 4.65
C LEU A 390 15.69 -4.65 5.83
N VAL A 391 15.70 -5.96 5.58
CA VAL A 391 15.69 -7.00 6.63
C VAL A 391 16.81 -6.84 7.66
N PRO A 392 18.05 -6.48 7.31
CA PRO A 392 19.12 -6.26 8.29
C PRO A 392 18.78 -5.17 9.31
N PHE A 393 18.07 -4.12 8.88
CA PHE A 393 17.65 -3.00 9.73
C PHE A 393 16.44 -3.37 10.59
N LEU A 394 15.47 -4.10 10.05
CA LEU A 394 14.31 -4.60 10.79
C LEU A 394 14.74 -5.55 11.93
N LYS A 395 15.83 -6.30 11.73
CA LYS A 395 16.41 -7.20 12.75
C LYS A 395 17.41 -6.51 13.71
N GLY A 396 17.63 -5.22 13.55
CA GLY A 396 18.60 -4.47 14.37
C GLY A 396 20.06 -4.87 14.18
N LYS A 397 20.41 -5.55 13.08
CA LYS A 397 21.74 -6.15 12.84
C LYS A 397 22.67 -5.31 11.96
N SER A 398 22.21 -4.19 11.41
CA SER A 398 22.98 -3.45 10.40
C SER A 398 23.67 -2.22 10.96
N CYS A 399 24.71 -1.78 10.24
CA CYS A 399 25.38 -0.52 10.51
C CYS A 399 24.49 0.64 10.06
N LYS A 400 24.21 1.62 10.95
CA LYS A 400 23.45 2.84 10.63
C LYS A 400 23.95 3.59 9.41
N ARG A 401 25.23 3.40 9.01
CA ARG A 401 25.83 4.03 7.83
C ARG A 401 25.17 3.58 6.52
N ASP A 402 24.65 2.36 6.44
CA ASP A 402 24.09 1.76 5.23
C ASP A 402 22.55 1.91 5.17
N ALA A 403 21.94 2.48 6.23
CA ALA A 403 20.51 2.76 6.27
C ALA A 403 20.13 3.84 5.23
N PRO A 404 18.92 3.76 4.65
CA PRO A 404 18.39 4.80 3.78
C PRO A 404 18.45 6.19 4.46
N LYS A 405 18.93 7.20 3.71
CA LYS A 405 19.05 8.58 4.21
C LYS A 405 17.88 9.47 3.79
N GLY A 406 17.04 8.96 2.93
CA GLY A 406 15.85 9.65 2.44
C GLY A 406 15.03 8.77 1.52
N VAL A 407 13.78 9.16 1.34
CA VAL A 407 12.84 8.58 0.38
C VAL A 407 12.56 9.63 -0.70
N LEU A 408 12.68 9.22 -1.97
CA LEU A 408 12.41 10.09 -3.11
C LEU A 408 10.92 10.40 -3.22
N TYR A 409 10.55 11.67 -3.36
CA TYR A 409 9.21 12.09 -3.75
C TYR A 409 9.13 12.30 -5.26
N ILE A 410 8.10 11.75 -5.89
CA ILE A 410 7.87 11.80 -7.33
C ILE A 410 6.46 12.29 -7.60
N ARG A 411 6.33 13.32 -8.45
CA ARG A 411 5.06 13.75 -9.04
C ARG A 411 5.22 13.90 -10.54
N ASN A 412 4.37 13.20 -11.28
CA ASN A 412 4.26 13.30 -12.73
C ASN A 412 2.87 13.82 -13.10
N VAL A 413 2.74 14.46 -14.26
CA VAL A 413 1.47 14.89 -14.85
C VAL A 413 1.44 14.51 -16.33
N ASP A 414 0.27 14.58 -16.96
CA ASP A 414 0.15 14.36 -18.40
C ASP A 414 1.12 15.25 -19.17
N GLY A 415 1.87 14.68 -20.09
CA GLY A 415 2.73 15.38 -21.03
C GLY A 415 2.00 15.74 -22.32
N GLU A 416 2.60 15.36 -23.46
CA GLU A 416 2.03 15.54 -24.78
C GLU A 416 0.84 14.61 -25.00
N LYS A 417 -0.11 15.09 -25.81
CA LYS A 417 -1.29 14.32 -26.20
C LYS A 417 -1.40 14.27 -27.73
N ASP A 418 -1.86 13.14 -28.27
CA ASP A 418 -2.18 13.02 -29.68
C ASP A 418 -3.51 13.72 -30.04
N ALA A 419 -3.88 13.71 -31.31
CA ALA A 419 -5.12 14.31 -31.82
C ALA A 419 -6.40 13.68 -31.23
N ALA A 420 -6.32 12.45 -30.68
CA ALA A 420 -7.42 11.77 -30.00
C ALA A 420 -7.43 12.04 -28.46
N GLY A 421 -6.55 12.92 -27.98
CA GLY A 421 -6.42 13.25 -26.56
C GLY A 421 -5.72 12.18 -25.71
N LYS A 422 -5.07 11.19 -26.34
CA LYS A 422 -4.29 10.16 -25.65
C LYS A 422 -2.93 10.71 -25.24
N VAL A 423 -2.56 10.49 -24.00
CA VAL A 423 -1.28 10.92 -23.42
C VAL A 423 -0.15 10.07 -23.99
N GLN A 424 0.79 10.71 -24.70
CA GLN A 424 1.94 10.07 -25.36
C GLN A 424 3.21 10.14 -24.53
N SER A 425 3.29 11.08 -23.59
CA SER A 425 4.40 11.22 -22.64
C SER A 425 3.86 11.73 -21.30
N TYR A 426 4.67 11.62 -20.23
CA TYR A 426 4.39 12.33 -18.99
C TYR A 426 5.42 13.45 -18.79
N PHE A 427 5.09 14.43 -17.96
CA PHE A 427 5.98 15.48 -17.55
C PHE A 427 6.35 15.31 -16.07
N PRO A 428 7.65 15.25 -15.73
CA PRO A 428 8.13 15.04 -14.37
C PRO A 428 8.10 16.37 -13.58
N ILE A 429 6.90 16.85 -13.22
CA ILE A 429 6.66 18.22 -12.72
C ILE A 429 7.33 18.50 -11.40
N ALA A 430 7.47 17.51 -10.50
CA ALA A 430 8.12 17.74 -9.21
C ALA A 430 8.92 16.51 -8.76
N ARG A 431 10.03 16.81 -8.07
CA ARG A 431 10.85 15.84 -7.34
C ARG A 431 11.22 16.39 -5.98
N GLY A 432 11.38 15.49 -5.02
CA GLY A 432 11.71 15.87 -3.66
C GLY A 432 12.38 14.74 -2.88
N ILE A 433 12.67 15.02 -1.65
CA ILE A 433 13.24 14.07 -0.70
C ILE A 433 12.59 14.24 0.67
N LYS A 434 12.21 13.13 1.27
CA LYS A 434 11.82 13.02 2.68
C LYS A 434 12.94 12.36 3.45
N THR A 435 13.40 13.00 4.51
CA THR A 435 14.38 12.46 5.46
C THR A 435 13.77 12.36 6.85
N HIS A 436 14.50 11.92 7.87
CA HIS A 436 14.01 11.93 9.26
C HIS A 436 13.71 13.32 9.81
N ARG A 437 14.28 14.37 9.20
CA ARG A 437 14.14 15.73 9.70
C ARG A 437 13.54 16.70 8.69
N TYR A 438 13.81 16.51 7.41
CA TYR A 438 13.44 17.49 6.41
C TYR A 438 12.59 16.87 5.32
N THR A 439 11.61 17.65 4.87
CA THR A 439 10.92 17.44 3.61
C THR A 439 11.31 18.55 2.64
N MET A 440 11.75 18.18 1.45
CA MET A 440 12.03 19.13 0.37
C MET A 440 11.36 18.65 -0.91
N ALA A 441 10.68 19.56 -1.62
CA ALA A 441 10.16 19.31 -2.95
C ALA A 441 10.41 20.51 -3.86
N ILE A 442 10.81 20.26 -5.09
CA ILE A 442 11.02 21.28 -6.13
C ILE A 442 10.01 21.02 -7.25
N THR A 443 9.22 22.03 -7.57
CA THR A 443 8.26 22.01 -8.69
C THR A 443 8.79 22.89 -9.81
N ILE A 444 8.71 22.40 -11.06
CA ILE A 444 9.14 23.09 -12.28
C ILE A 444 7.97 23.30 -13.24
N ASP A 445 8.10 24.29 -14.14
CA ASP A 445 7.18 24.46 -15.26
C ASP A 445 7.62 23.65 -16.49
N ARG A 446 6.85 23.78 -17.60
CA ARG A 446 7.13 23.09 -18.86
C ARG A 446 8.45 23.54 -19.52
N GLN A 447 8.97 24.69 -19.17
CA GLN A 447 10.28 25.20 -19.58
C GLN A 447 11.41 24.76 -18.62
N LYS A 448 11.10 23.86 -17.66
CA LYS A 448 12.01 23.38 -16.62
C LYS A 448 12.55 24.45 -15.70
N GLN A 449 11.84 25.60 -15.59
CA GLN A 449 12.16 26.65 -14.64
C GLN A 449 11.52 26.33 -13.29
N VAL A 450 12.24 26.62 -12.19
CA VAL A 450 11.74 26.43 -10.83
C VAL A 450 10.53 27.35 -10.58
N LYS A 451 9.43 26.77 -10.18
CA LYS A 451 8.20 27.49 -9.77
C LYS A 451 8.05 27.56 -8.27
N GLU A 452 8.46 26.51 -7.58
CA GLU A 452 8.29 26.43 -6.14
C GLU A 452 9.35 25.53 -5.53
N ILE A 453 9.85 25.91 -4.38
CA ILE A 453 10.65 25.08 -3.49
C ILE A 453 9.92 25.03 -2.15
N LEU A 454 9.40 23.87 -1.79
CA LEU A 454 8.92 23.57 -0.44
C LEU A 454 10.06 22.95 0.35
N LEU A 455 10.39 23.53 1.49
CA LEU A 455 11.42 23.04 2.40
C LEU A 455 10.91 23.16 3.84
N PHE A 456 10.78 22.04 4.54
CA PHE A 456 10.29 22.00 5.92
C PHE A 456 11.32 21.34 6.85
N ASP A 457 11.46 21.84 8.07
CA ASP A 457 12.11 21.16 9.20
C ASP A 457 11.03 20.41 10.00
N ASP A 458 10.69 19.20 9.59
CA ASP A 458 9.59 18.40 10.16
C ASP A 458 9.75 18.13 11.67
N LYS A 459 10.96 18.28 12.21
CA LYS A 459 11.20 18.19 13.65
C LYS A 459 10.69 19.41 14.41
N LYS A 460 10.78 20.60 13.79
CA LYS A 460 10.34 21.88 14.37
C LYS A 460 8.91 22.23 13.96
N ASP A 461 8.53 21.82 12.78
CA ASP A 461 7.22 22.06 12.15
C ASP A 461 6.62 20.73 11.64
N PRO A 462 6.14 19.85 12.54
CA PRO A 462 5.63 18.54 12.18
C PRO A 462 4.37 18.57 11.30
N TYR A 463 3.72 19.74 11.24
CA TYR A 463 2.52 19.94 10.43
C TYR A 463 2.79 20.71 9.15
N GLN A 464 4.07 21.00 8.85
CA GLN A 464 4.52 21.60 7.59
C GLN A 464 3.79 22.91 7.23
N MET A 465 3.58 23.78 8.23
CA MET A 465 2.86 25.05 8.10
C MET A 465 3.77 26.23 7.76
N GLN A 466 5.07 26.13 8.01
CA GLN A 466 6.05 27.21 7.90
C GLN A 466 7.24 26.78 7.05
N PRO A 467 7.16 26.89 5.71
CA PRO A 467 8.27 26.53 4.84
C PRO A 467 9.48 27.40 5.12
N LEU A 468 10.65 26.78 5.14
CA LEU A 468 11.92 27.47 5.23
C LEU A 468 12.26 28.09 3.87
N ASP A 469 12.78 29.31 3.91
CA ASP A 469 13.36 29.98 2.74
C ASP A 469 14.66 29.25 2.33
N ALA A 470 14.69 28.69 1.11
CA ALA A 470 15.83 27.92 0.62
C ALA A 470 17.10 28.78 0.49
N ASP A 471 16.97 30.07 0.10
CA ASP A 471 18.09 30.99 -0.05
C ASP A 471 18.74 31.34 1.29
N LYS A 472 17.96 31.41 2.36
CA LYS A 472 18.46 31.62 3.73
C LYS A 472 18.97 30.31 4.35
N ASN A 473 18.64 29.13 3.79
CA ASN A 473 19.01 27.81 4.29
C ASN A 473 19.87 27.02 3.29
N LYS A 474 20.76 27.69 2.54
CA LYS A 474 21.58 27.12 1.47
C LYS A 474 22.32 25.83 1.86
N LYS A 475 22.83 25.73 3.09
CA LYS A 475 23.53 24.54 3.57
C LYS A 475 22.60 23.31 3.62
N ILE A 476 21.37 23.48 4.12
CA ILE A 476 20.35 22.42 4.20
C ILE A 476 19.92 22.06 2.78
N PHE A 477 19.58 23.04 1.96
CA PHE A 477 19.18 22.85 0.57
C PHE A 477 20.25 22.06 -0.21
N LYS A 478 21.53 22.46 -0.13
CA LYS A 478 22.66 21.76 -0.79
C LYS A 478 22.84 20.32 -0.29
N GLN A 479 22.63 20.07 1.01
CA GLN A 479 22.68 18.70 1.55
C GLN A 479 21.56 17.84 0.99
N LEU A 480 20.33 18.35 0.99
CA LEU A 480 19.14 17.60 0.54
C LEU A 480 19.18 17.35 -0.97
N THR A 481 19.56 18.34 -1.79
CA THR A 481 19.72 18.17 -3.24
C THR A 481 20.80 17.16 -3.60
N LYS A 482 21.90 17.10 -2.83
CA LYS A 482 22.94 16.08 -2.99
C LYS A 482 22.40 14.69 -2.72
N GLU A 483 21.66 14.47 -1.65
CA GLU A 483 21.06 13.15 -1.34
C GLU A 483 19.95 12.81 -2.34
N MET A 484 19.10 13.77 -2.70
CA MET A 484 18.08 13.60 -3.75
C MET A 484 18.72 13.19 -5.09
N GLY A 485 19.84 13.80 -5.48
CA GLY A 485 20.57 13.46 -6.71
C GLY A 485 21.04 12.00 -6.76
N LYS A 486 21.44 11.43 -5.61
CA LYS A 486 21.79 10.00 -5.52
C LYS A 486 20.59 9.10 -5.75
N LEU A 487 19.42 9.47 -5.16
CA LEU A 487 18.19 8.73 -5.31
C LEU A 487 17.66 8.80 -6.76
N LEU A 488 17.70 9.99 -7.37
CA LEU A 488 17.34 10.19 -8.78
C LEU A 488 18.22 9.35 -9.71
N LYS A 489 19.53 9.27 -9.44
CA LYS A 489 20.44 8.40 -10.18
C LYS A 489 20.08 6.92 -10.01
N LYS A 490 19.84 6.47 -8.77
CA LYS A 490 19.40 5.10 -8.47
C LYS A 490 18.11 4.74 -9.19
N ALA A 491 17.15 5.68 -9.24
CA ALA A 491 15.87 5.54 -9.90
C ALA A 491 15.95 5.58 -11.43
N ASP A 492 17.08 5.97 -12.00
CA ASP A 492 17.21 6.36 -13.41
C ASP A 492 16.14 7.37 -13.84
N ASP A 493 15.89 8.36 -12.98
CA ASP A 493 14.81 9.32 -13.11
C ASP A 493 15.08 10.36 -14.23
N PRO A 494 14.05 10.87 -14.94
CA PRO A 494 14.21 11.93 -15.95
C PRO A 494 14.97 13.16 -15.45
N TRP A 495 14.80 13.58 -14.21
CA TRP A 495 15.57 14.70 -13.64
C TRP A 495 17.07 14.43 -13.58
N TYR A 496 17.49 13.16 -13.46
CA TYR A 496 18.88 12.76 -13.55
C TYR A 496 19.34 12.67 -15.01
N ARG A 497 18.60 11.94 -15.87
CA ARG A 497 18.95 11.73 -17.28
C ARG A 497 19.07 13.05 -18.06
N GLU A 498 18.13 13.98 -17.81
CA GLU A 498 18.05 15.28 -18.48
C GLU A 498 18.81 16.39 -17.75
N LYS A 499 19.55 16.06 -16.68
CA LYS A 499 20.35 16.99 -15.87
C LYS A 499 19.56 18.15 -15.27
N ILE A 500 18.23 18.00 -15.05
CA ILE A 500 17.36 19.06 -14.55
C ILE A 500 17.83 19.55 -13.17
N LEU A 501 18.05 18.62 -12.22
CA LEU A 501 18.53 18.98 -10.89
C LEU A 501 19.89 19.70 -10.93
N SER A 502 20.80 19.28 -11.79
CA SER A 502 22.12 19.91 -11.93
C SER A 502 22.01 21.33 -12.45
N ALA A 503 21.09 21.60 -13.39
CA ALA A 503 20.82 22.95 -13.89
C ALA A 503 20.27 23.86 -12.77
N ILE A 504 19.33 23.38 -11.96
CA ILE A 504 18.76 24.14 -10.83
C ILE A 504 19.86 24.53 -9.84
N ILE A 505 20.74 23.60 -9.45
CA ILE A 505 21.79 23.85 -8.46
C ILE A 505 22.88 24.79 -9.01
N SER A 506 23.15 24.77 -10.32
CA SER A 506 24.18 25.62 -10.92
C SER A 506 23.75 27.09 -11.07
N TYR A 507 22.47 27.42 -11.06
CA TYR A 507 21.97 28.79 -11.05
C TYR A 507 22.16 29.50 -9.70
N ASP A 508 22.37 28.75 -8.59
CA ASP A 508 22.53 29.28 -7.24
C ASP A 508 24.03 29.44 -6.84
N ASN A 509 24.97 29.20 -7.72
CA ASN A 509 26.41 29.46 -7.54
C ASN A 509 26.86 30.63 -8.40
#